data_de6cb64175012f98856b7227d902f234
#
_entry.id   de6cb64175012f98856b7227d902f234
#
_cell.length_a   1.000
_cell.length_b   1.000
_cell.length_c   1.000
_cell.angle_alpha   90.00
_cell.angle_beta   90.00
_cell.angle_gamma   90.00
#
_symmetry.space_group_name_H-M   'P 1'
#
loop_
_entity.id
_entity.type
_entity.pdbx_description
1 polymer ?
#
loop_
_entity_poly.entity_id
_entity_poly.type
_entity_poly.pdbx_seq_one_letter_code
_entity_poly.pdbx_strand_id
1 'polypeptide(L)'
;MNRKLGVISLGCSKNLVDTEMMVGILAKAGYELTEDLSTAQIIIINTCTFIDPAKEESIQTILQAARYKKEGVCEKLVAAGCLIQQYKEALGKEIPEIDIFIGTDSWQHILEVVQESYIHGNKKIYRFDTAPCEHEELIPRQPLTPPYSAYIKIAEGCSNGCTFCYIPYVRGAMRSRSIPSVVHEVKRLSSEGVREFNLIAQDSSFYGRDLNDGTTLARLLKELVKIDNVKWIRLFYLYPTYFDDELLEIITKEEKICKYVDIPLQHISDSVLRRMHRRDSSQSIKKLLKKLRNTTPYITIRTTLMVGFPGETEADFKELLTFIKAVKFDNMGAFTYSAQDGTPAARMVDQVTEEIKENRYHELMAAQAEISEENNRNLIGVDTEVLVEELLDDGCGNLQAKGRASFQAPEVDGNVYIDHPGDLRPGDFVKAHIIDGYAYDLIAERITTDRGI
;
A
#
# COMPACT_ATOMS: atom_id res chain seq x y z
N MET A 1 -25.71 -26.11 2.91
CA MET A 1 -24.23 -26.28 2.79
C MET A 1 -23.64 -24.90 2.65
N ASN A 2 -22.67 -24.56 3.50
CA ASN A 2 -21.96 -23.30 3.36
C ASN A 2 -21.10 -23.37 2.10
N ARG A 3 -21.22 -22.35 1.21
CA ARG A 3 -20.35 -22.27 0.02
C ARG A 3 -18.97 -21.79 0.40
N LYS A 4 -17.95 -22.41 -0.19
CA LYS A 4 -16.57 -21.99 0.00
C LYS A 4 -16.23 -20.83 -0.94
N LEU A 5 -15.50 -19.87 -0.40
CA LEU A 5 -15.08 -18.63 -1.03
C LEU A 5 -13.56 -18.63 -1.18
N GLY A 6 -13.05 -18.61 -2.41
CA GLY A 6 -11.65 -18.34 -2.72
C GLY A 6 -11.45 -16.86 -3.05
N VAL A 7 -10.32 -16.29 -2.65
CA VAL A 7 -10.08 -14.85 -2.81
C VAL A 7 -8.65 -14.59 -3.26
N ILE A 8 -8.49 -13.72 -4.26
CA ILE A 8 -7.20 -13.19 -4.71
C ILE A 8 -7.29 -11.67 -4.69
N SER A 9 -6.42 -11.01 -3.93
CA SER A 9 -6.33 -9.56 -3.88
C SER A 9 -5.04 -9.11 -4.56
N LEU A 10 -5.15 -8.35 -5.65
CA LEU A 10 -4.03 -7.83 -6.42
C LEU A 10 -3.87 -6.32 -6.22
N GLY A 11 -2.63 -5.85 -6.45
CA GLY A 11 -2.30 -4.44 -6.46
C GLY A 11 -2.02 -3.86 -5.07
N CYS A 12 -2.69 -2.79 -4.69
CA CYS A 12 -2.31 -1.99 -3.53
C CYS A 12 -3.10 -2.34 -2.25
N SER A 13 -2.60 -1.84 -1.11
CA SER A 13 -3.25 -1.98 0.19
C SER A 13 -4.71 -1.47 0.26
N LYS A 14 -5.12 -0.51 -0.61
CA LYS A 14 -6.53 -0.09 -0.69
C LYS A 14 -7.41 -1.20 -1.26
N ASN A 15 -6.93 -1.89 -2.32
CA ASN A 15 -7.62 -3.06 -2.85
C ASN A 15 -7.72 -4.17 -1.80
N LEU A 16 -6.66 -4.38 -1.01
CA LEU A 16 -6.67 -5.36 0.07
C LEU A 16 -7.76 -5.06 1.10
N VAL A 17 -7.87 -3.81 1.56
CA VAL A 17 -8.95 -3.39 2.48
C VAL A 17 -10.33 -3.61 1.87
N ASP A 18 -10.54 -3.23 0.59
CA ASP A 18 -11.81 -3.48 -0.11
C ASP A 18 -12.11 -4.99 -0.17
N THR A 19 -11.09 -5.82 -0.38
CA THR A 19 -11.22 -7.29 -0.40
C THR A 19 -11.61 -7.84 0.97
N GLU A 20 -10.94 -7.41 2.04
CA GLU A 20 -11.25 -7.82 3.41
C GLU A 20 -12.67 -7.47 3.83
N MET A 21 -13.19 -6.32 3.36
CA MET A 21 -14.59 -5.94 3.58
C MET A 21 -15.55 -6.82 2.78
N MET A 22 -15.27 -7.11 1.50
CA MET A 22 -16.09 -8.05 0.71
C MET A 22 -16.15 -9.43 1.36
N VAL A 23 -14.99 -9.95 1.80
CA VAL A 23 -14.89 -11.24 2.50
C VAL A 23 -15.68 -11.21 3.80
N GLY A 24 -15.54 -10.14 4.60
CA GLY A 24 -16.26 -9.98 5.86
C GLY A 24 -17.77 -9.97 5.69
N ILE A 25 -18.31 -9.29 4.66
CA ILE A 25 -19.74 -9.30 4.32
C ILE A 25 -20.21 -10.72 4.00
N LEU A 26 -19.46 -11.45 3.16
CA LEU A 26 -19.82 -12.82 2.76
C LEU A 26 -19.68 -13.81 3.91
N ALA A 27 -18.62 -13.71 4.72
CA ALA A 27 -18.43 -14.55 5.90
C ALA A 27 -19.56 -14.40 6.91
N LYS A 28 -20.03 -13.16 7.16
CA LYS A 28 -21.20 -12.90 8.01
C LYS A 28 -22.48 -13.51 7.43
N ALA A 29 -22.57 -13.65 6.11
CA ALA A 29 -23.69 -14.31 5.43
C ALA A 29 -23.56 -15.84 5.35
N GLY A 30 -22.52 -16.43 5.96
CA GLY A 30 -22.32 -17.88 6.08
C GLY A 30 -21.48 -18.50 4.95
N TYR A 31 -20.72 -17.71 4.16
CA TYR A 31 -19.72 -18.24 3.25
C TYR A 31 -18.41 -18.54 3.99
N GLU A 32 -17.73 -19.64 3.64
CA GLU A 32 -16.51 -20.09 4.30
C GLU A 32 -15.30 -19.78 3.43
N LEU A 33 -14.33 -19.02 3.96
CA LEU A 33 -13.07 -18.73 3.26
C LEU A 33 -12.22 -20.01 3.13
N THR A 34 -11.63 -20.22 1.95
CA THR A 34 -10.71 -21.32 1.66
C THR A 34 -9.46 -20.81 0.93
N GLU A 35 -8.30 -21.33 1.31
CA GLU A 35 -7.04 -21.06 0.59
C GLU A 35 -6.92 -21.94 -0.67
N ASP A 36 -7.58 -23.10 -0.69
CA ASP A 36 -7.60 -24.00 -1.84
C ASP A 36 -8.70 -23.60 -2.84
N LEU A 37 -8.29 -22.85 -3.86
CA LEU A 37 -9.17 -22.36 -4.93
C LEU A 37 -9.87 -23.50 -5.71
N SER A 38 -9.29 -24.70 -5.73
CA SER A 38 -9.90 -25.86 -6.41
C SER A 38 -11.20 -26.31 -5.73
N THR A 39 -11.36 -26.00 -4.44
CA THR A 39 -12.54 -26.33 -3.63
C THR A 39 -13.53 -25.17 -3.51
N ALA A 40 -13.21 -23.98 -4.04
CA ALA A 40 -14.03 -22.78 -3.93
C ALA A 40 -15.18 -22.79 -4.95
N GLN A 41 -16.43 -22.63 -4.48
CA GLN A 41 -17.59 -22.45 -5.36
C GLN A 41 -17.69 -21.01 -5.87
N ILE A 42 -17.13 -20.05 -5.16
CA ILE A 42 -17.05 -18.65 -5.59
C ILE A 42 -15.60 -18.23 -5.50
N ILE A 43 -15.08 -17.62 -6.58
CA ILE A 43 -13.75 -17.04 -6.57
C ILE A 43 -13.87 -15.55 -6.84
N ILE A 44 -13.33 -14.73 -5.94
CA ILE A 44 -13.27 -13.26 -6.06
C ILE A 44 -11.83 -12.86 -6.39
N ILE A 45 -11.67 -12.06 -7.45
CA ILE A 45 -10.39 -11.46 -7.83
C ILE A 45 -10.55 -9.95 -7.79
N ASN A 46 -9.87 -9.31 -6.84
CA ASN A 46 -9.81 -7.85 -6.79
C ASN A 46 -8.58 -7.40 -7.59
N THR A 47 -8.80 -6.60 -8.63
CA THR A 47 -7.87 -6.34 -9.72
C THR A 47 -7.25 -4.96 -9.65
N CYS A 48 -6.06 -4.82 -10.22
CA CYS A 48 -5.30 -3.58 -10.34
C CYS A 48 -5.21 -3.09 -11.79
N THR A 49 -5.05 -1.77 -11.98
CA THR A 49 -4.87 -1.15 -13.32
C THR A 49 -3.82 -0.05 -13.30
N PHE A 50 -2.95 -0.01 -12.28
CA PHE A 50 -2.06 1.13 -12.04
C PHE A 50 -1.00 1.29 -13.14
N ILE A 51 -0.40 0.19 -13.59
CA ILE A 51 0.60 0.11 -14.67
C ILE A 51 0.30 -1.12 -15.53
N ASP A 52 0.89 -1.20 -16.72
CA ASP A 52 0.62 -2.31 -17.64
C ASP A 52 0.97 -3.68 -17.06
N PRO A 53 2.12 -3.89 -16.36
CA PRO A 53 2.38 -5.17 -15.69
C PRO A 53 1.28 -5.58 -14.69
N ALA A 54 0.70 -4.63 -13.94
CA ALA A 54 -0.38 -4.92 -13.01
C ALA A 54 -1.71 -5.27 -13.71
N LYS A 55 -1.95 -4.71 -14.91
CA LYS A 55 -3.09 -5.12 -15.75
C LYS A 55 -2.90 -6.53 -16.29
N GLU A 56 -1.70 -6.84 -16.79
CA GLU A 56 -1.35 -8.17 -17.26
C GLU A 56 -1.51 -9.22 -16.17
N GLU A 57 -0.96 -8.96 -14.98
CA GLU A 57 -1.12 -9.80 -13.81
C GLU A 57 -2.62 -10.04 -13.50
N SER A 58 -3.41 -8.97 -13.48
CA SER A 58 -4.85 -9.06 -13.21
C SER A 58 -5.57 -9.93 -14.25
N ILE A 59 -5.29 -9.74 -15.53
CA ILE A 59 -5.89 -10.53 -16.63
C ILE A 59 -5.46 -12.00 -16.54
N GLN A 60 -4.16 -12.25 -16.34
CA GLN A 60 -3.63 -13.63 -16.23
C GLN A 60 -4.22 -14.35 -15.01
N THR A 61 -4.35 -13.67 -13.88
CA THR A 61 -4.98 -14.22 -12.68
C THR A 61 -6.45 -14.59 -12.93
N ILE A 62 -7.21 -13.73 -13.61
CA ILE A 62 -8.60 -14.02 -13.97
C ILE A 62 -8.67 -15.26 -14.88
N LEU A 63 -7.81 -15.34 -15.90
CA LEU A 63 -7.79 -16.46 -16.85
C LEU A 63 -7.37 -17.78 -16.16
N GLN A 64 -6.43 -17.72 -15.21
CA GLN A 64 -6.06 -18.90 -14.41
C GLN A 64 -7.22 -19.34 -13.51
N ALA A 65 -7.88 -18.41 -12.83
CA ALA A 65 -9.03 -18.74 -11.97
C ALA A 65 -10.23 -19.27 -12.79
N ALA A 66 -10.41 -18.81 -14.03
CA ALA A 66 -11.46 -19.29 -14.91
C ALA A 66 -11.35 -20.81 -15.21
N ARG A 67 -10.14 -21.41 -15.09
CA ARG A 67 -9.95 -22.86 -15.24
C ARG A 67 -10.73 -23.65 -14.19
N TYR A 68 -10.87 -23.12 -12.96
CA TYR A 68 -11.64 -23.79 -11.91
C TYR A 68 -13.14 -23.91 -12.20
N LYS A 69 -13.67 -23.14 -13.17
CA LYS A 69 -15.05 -23.37 -13.70
C LYS A 69 -15.17 -24.61 -14.57
N LYS A 70 -14.07 -25.05 -15.20
CA LYS A 70 -14.05 -26.23 -16.09
C LYS A 70 -13.50 -27.47 -15.39
N GLU A 71 -12.46 -27.28 -14.58
CA GLU A 71 -11.65 -28.33 -13.98
C GLU A 71 -11.92 -28.51 -12.47
N GLY A 72 -12.60 -27.55 -11.84
CA GLY A 72 -12.93 -27.52 -10.41
C GLY A 72 -14.42 -27.42 -10.13
N VAL A 73 -14.74 -26.87 -8.96
CA VAL A 73 -16.12 -26.71 -8.47
C VAL A 73 -16.62 -25.26 -8.52
N CYS A 74 -15.87 -24.36 -9.17
CA CYS A 74 -16.21 -22.93 -9.20
C CYS A 74 -17.50 -22.70 -10.00
N GLU A 75 -18.52 -22.21 -9.30
CA GLU A 75 -19.84 -21.88 -9.86
C GLU A 75 -19.88 -20.42 -10.34
N LYS A 76 -19.21 -19.53 -9.62
CA LYS A 76 -19.21 -18.07 -9.89
C LYS A 76 -17.82 -17.48 -9.79
N LEU A 77 -17.41 -16.80 -10.87
CA LEU A 77 -16.18 -16.01 -10.92
C LEU A 77 -16.53 -14.52 -10.83
N VAL A 78 -16.04 -13.86 -9.80
CA VAL A 78 -16.25 -12.43 -9.52
C VAL A 78 -14.95 -11.68 -9.80
N ALA A 79 -15.01 -10.69 -10.66
CA ALA A 79 -13.93 -9.75 -10.85
C ALA A 79 -14.33 -8.37 -10.29
N ALA A 80 -13.47 -7.80 -9.45
CA ALA A 80 -13.71 -6.53 -8.78
C ALA A 80 -12.52 -5.57 -8.96
N GLY A 81 -12.70 -4.31 -8.58
CA GLY A 81 -11.61 -3.34 -8.43
C GLY A 81 -11.31 -2.48 -9.64
N CYS A 82 -10.07 -1.95 -9.68
CA CYS A 82 -9.71 -0.86 -10.58
C CYS A 82 -9.74 -1.23 -12.06
N LEU A 83 -9.30 -2.45 -12.45
CA LEU A 83 -9.35 -2.90 -13.84
C LEU A 83 -10.80 -2.99 -14.31
N ILE A 84 -11.67 -3.53 -13.46
CA ILE A 84 -13.09 -3.68 -13.76
C ILE A 84 -13.78 -2.32 -13.88
N GLN A 85 -13.46 -1.37 -13.00
CA GLN A 85 -13.96 0.00 -13.08
C GLN A 85 -13.50 0.71 -14.36
N GLN A 86 -12.28 0.45 -14.83
CA GLN A 86 -11.74 1.08 -16.04
C GLN A 86 -12.41 0.56 -17.32
N TYR A 87 -12.55 -0.74 -17.46
CA TYR A 87 -12.98 -1.38 -18.71
C TYR A 87 -14.45 -1.79 -18.73
N LYS A 88 -15.11 -1.85 -17.58
CA LYS A 88 -16.56 -2.13 -17.43
C LYS A 88 -17.02 -3.30 -18.31
N GLU A 89 -18.08 -3.11 -19.09
CA GLU A 89 -18.67 -4.15 -19.94
C GLU A 89 -17.76 -4.61 -21.08
N ALA A 90 -16.76 -3.81 -21.48
CA ALA A 90 -15.83 -4.20 -22.54
C ALA A 90 -15.06 -5.47 -22.16
N LEU A 91 -14.57 -5.53 -20.89
CA LEU A 91 -13.88 -6.72 -20.40
C LEU A 91 -14.77 -7.97 -20.38
N GLY A 92 -16.08 -7.79 -20.15
CA GLY A 92 -17.03 -8.89 -20.16
C GLY A 92 -17.24 -9.54 -21.53
N LYS A 93 -16.89 -8.85 -22.62
CA LYS A 93 -16.91 -9.42 -24.00
C LYS A 93 -15.64 -10.23 -24.25
N GLU A 94 -14.50 -9.75 -23.75
CA GLU A 94 -13.18 -10.38 -23.96
C GLU A 94 -12.97 -11.59 -23.05
N ILE A 95 -13.51 -11.57 -21.82
CA ILE A 95 -13.40 -12.67 -20.87
C ILE A 95 -14.81 -13.14 -20.46
N PRO A 96 -15.39 -14.06 -21.26
CA PRO A 96 -16.76 -14.52 -21.03
C PRO A 96 -16.94 -15.36 -19.77
N GLU A 97 -15.87 -15.89 -19.18
CA GLU A 97 -15.88 -16.71 -17.98
C GLU A 97 -16.26 -15.95 -16.71
N ILE A 98 -16.10 -14.62 -16.68
CA ILE A 98 -16.48 -13.80 -15.52
C ILE A 98 -18.02 -13.71 -15.47
N ASP A 99 -18.59 -14.00 -14.29
CA ASP A 99 -20.04 -13.93 -14.06
C ASP A 99 -20.45 -12.56 -13.47
N ILE A 100 -19.61 -11.98 -12.61
CA ILE A 100 -19.93 -10.78 -11.83
C ILE A 100 -18.80 -9.76 -11.95
N PHE A 101 -19.15 -8.50 -12.26
CA PHE A 101 -18.25 -7.37 -12.44
C PHE A 101 -18.60 -6.29 -11.42
N ILE A 102 -17.65 -5.93 -10.53
CA ILE A 102 -17.85 -4.97 -9.44
C ILE A 102 -16.84 -3.83 -9.57
N GLY A 103 -17.34 -2.61 -9.69
CA GLY A 103 -16.51 -1.39 -9.66
C GLY A 103 -15.98 -1.06 -8.27
N THR A 104 -15.07 -0.08 -8.21
CA THR A 104 -14.34 0.30 -6.99
C THR A 104 -15.23 0.81 -5.86
N ASP A 105 -16.32 1.53 -6.14
CA ASP A 105 -17.26 2.01 -5.12
C ASP A 105 -18.44 1.03 -4.88
N SER A 106 -18.43 -0.14 -5.54
CA SER A 106 -19.56 -1.09 -5.52
C SER A 106 -19.28 -2.35 -4.70
N TRP A 107 -18.10 -2.50 -4.09
CA TRP A 107 -17.71 -3.66 -3.30
C TRP A 107 -18.67 -3.98 -2.14
N GLN A 108 -19.31 -2.97 -1.57
CA GLN A 108 -20.31 -3.10 -0.50
C GLN A 108 -21.53 -3.94 -0.90
N HIS A 109 -21.84 -4.05 -2.19
CA HIS A 109 -22.96 -4.80 -2.73
C HIS A 109 -22.61 -6.26 -3.08
N ILE A 110 -21.41 -6.75 -2.65
CA ILE A 110 -20.91 -8.09 -3.01
C ILE A 110 -21.92 -9.21 -2.71
N LEU A 111 -22.59 -9.17 -1.56
CA LEU A 111 -23.57 -10.19 -1.19
C LEU A 111 -24.79 -10.17 -2.12
N GLU A 112 -25.32 -8.99 -2.42
CA GLU A 112 -26.47 -8.81 -3.31
C GLU A 112 -26.20 -9.38 -4.69
N VAL A 113 -25.05 -9.00 -5.31
CA VAL A 113 -24.73 -9.45 -6.66
C VAL A 113 -24.39 -10.93 -6.72
N VAL A 114 -23.79 -11.49 -5.68
CA VAL A 114 -23.56 -12.95 -5.59
C VAL A 114 -24.91 -13.68 -5.51
N GLN A 115 -25.84 -13.24 -4.67
CA GLN A 115 -27.17 -13.85 -4.57
C GLN A 115 -27.96 -13.71 -5.88
N GLU A 116 -27.95 -12.51 -6.47
CA GLU A 116 -28.58 -12.23 -7.77
C GLU A 116 -28.06 -13.18 -8.88
N SER A 117 -26.75 -13.49 -8.89
CA SER A 117 -26.15 -14.37 -9.88
C SER A 117 -26.67 -15.80 -9.84
N TYR A 118 -27.12 -16.28 -8.70
CA TYR A 118 -27.74 -17.59 -8.57
C TYR A 118 -29.20 -17.61 -9.04
N ILE A 119 -29.89 -16.46 -8.93
CA ILE A 119 -31.28 -16.31 -9.39
C ILE A 119 -31.34 -16.24 -10.93
N HIS A 120 -30.42 -15.47 -11.53
CA HIS A 120 -30.43 -15.20 -12.96
C HIS A 120 -29.59 -16.19 -13.81
N GLY A 121 -29.02 -17.23 -13.20
CA GLY A 121 -28.29 -18.31 -13.88
C GLY A 121 -27.02 -17.81 -14.57
N ASN A 122 -26.96 -17.94 -15.91
CA ASN A 122 -25.77 -17.60 -16.70
C ASN A 122 -25.72 -16.13 -17.15
N LYS A 123 -26.61 -15.27 -16.69
CA LYS A 123 -26.58 -13.84 -17.03
C LYS A 123 -25.45 -13.16 -16.26
N LYS A 124 -24.61 -12.39 -16.98
CA LYS A 124 -23.57 -11.57 -16.35
C LYS A 124 -24.20 -10.45 -15.54
N ILE A 125 -23.63 -10.18 -14.38
CA ILE A 125 -24.04 -9.09 -13.49
C ILE A 125 -22.96 -8.01 -13.48
N TYR A 126 -23.40 -6.79 -13.66
CA TYR A 126 -22.54 -5.60 -13.64
C TYR A 126 -23.02 -4.65 -12.54
N ARG A 127 -22.09 -4.23 -11.67
CA ARG A 127 -22.38 -3.27 -10.61
C ARG A 127 -21.26 -2.20 -10.59
N PHE A 128 -21.58 -1.02 -11.09
CA PHE A 128 -20.67 0.12 -11.18
C PHE A 128 -21.33 1.38 -10.65
N ASP A 129 -20.49 2.39 -10.32
CA ASP A 129 -20.90 3.75 -10.07
C ASP A 129 -22.03 3.87 -9.01
N THR A 130 -21.95 3.04 -7.98
CA THR A 130 -22.86 3.15 -6.83
C THR A 130 -22.41 4.29 -5.91
N ALA A 131 -23.31 4.73 -5.02
CA ALA A 131 -22.93 5.68 -3.98
C ALA A 131 -21.82 5.08 -3.10
N PRO A 132 -20.80 5.86 -2.70
CA PRO A 132 -19.80 5.41 -1.76
C PRO A 132 -20.41 4.91 -0.45
N CYS A 133 -19.72 3.99 0.21
CA CYS A 133 -20.13 3.55 1.54
C CYS A 133 -19.94 4.68 2.56
N GLU A 134 -21.01 5.09 3.25
CA GLU A 134 -20.94 6.20 4.23
C GLU A 134 -20.45 5.75 5.60
N HIS A 135 -20.61 4.46 5.95
CA HIS A 135 -20.30 3.90 7.26
C HIS A 135 -19.41 2.67 7.15
N GLU A 136 -18.22 2.84 6.57
CA GLU A 136 -17.26 1.74 6.39
C GLU A 136 -16.89 1.06 7.73
N GLU A 137 -16.88 1.81 8.84
CA GLU A 137 -16.57 1.31 10.18
C GLU A 137 -17.56 0.25 10.70
N LEU A 138 -18.79 0.23 10.17
CA LEU A 138 -19.83 -0.75 10.52
C LEU A 138 -19.79 -2.01 9.66
N ILE A 139 -19.04 -1.99 8.56
CA ILE A 139 -18.91 -3.14 7.68
C ILE A 139 -18.08 -4.23 8.36
N PRO A 140 -18.54 -5.50 8.35
CA PRO A 140 -17.70 -6.61 8.79
C PRO A 140 -16.44 -6.69 7.94
N ARG A 141 -15.29 -6.84 8.60
CA ARG A 141 -14.01 -6.97 7.93
C ARG A 141 -13.36 -8.28 8.37
N GLN A 142 -12.96 -9.10 7.42
CA GLN A 142 -12.19 -10.32 7.66
C GLN A 142 -10.75 -10.03 7.27
N PRO A 143 -9.81 -9.85 8.23
CA PRO A 143 -8.43 -9.57 7.91
C PRO A 143 -7.79 -10.68 7.05
N LEU A 144 -7.05 -10.25 6.02
CA LEU A 144 -6.19 -11.09 5.18
C LEU A 144 -4.71 -10.78 5.45
N THR A 145 -4.45 -9.78 6.29
CA THR A 145 -3.13 -9.45 6.84
C THR A 145 -2.87 -10.27 8.11
N PRO A 146 -1.60 -10.36 8.56
CA PRO A 146 -1.28 -10.95 9.85
C PRO A 146 -2.07 -10.30 11.00
N PRO A 147 -2.46 -11.06 12.04
CA PRO A 147 -3.41 -10.59 13.08
C PRO A 147 -2.89 -9.42 13.92
N TYR A 148 -1.63 -9.08 13.83
CA TYR A 148 -0.98 -7.98 14.55
C TYR A 148 -0.85 -6.69 13.75
N SER A 149 -1.12 -6.69 12.44
CA SER A 149 -0.96 -5.54 11.54
C SER A 149 -2.18 -5.36 10.64
N ALA A 150 -2.63 -4.12 10.45
CA ALA A 150 -3.74 -3.80 9.56
C ALA A 150 -3.52 -2.50 8.80
N TYR A 151 -4.01 -2.46 7.55
CA TYR A 151 -4.14 -1.22 6.79
C TYR A 151 -5.47 -0.55 7.12
N ILE A 152 -5.46 0.75 7.35
CA ILE A 152 -6.64 1.57 7.60
C ILE A 152 -6.80 2.60 6.49
N LYS A 153 -7.82 2.42 5.68
CA LYS A 153 -8.18 3.37 4.62
C LYS A 153 -8.85 4.59 5.26
N ILE A 154 -8.13 5.72 5.31
CA ILE A 154 -8.64 6.96 5.93
C ILE A 154 -9.40 7.85 4.93
N ALA A 155 -9.16 7.65 3.64
CA ALA A 155 -9.86 8.33 2.56
C ALA A 155 -9.81 7.51 1.27
N GLU A 156 -10.68 7.83 0.32
CA GLU A 156 -10.77 7.22 -1.00
C GLU A 156 -10.70 8.30 -2.08
N GLY A 157 -10.11 7.98 -3.23
CA GLY A 157 -9.97 8.90 -4.36
C GLY A 157 -8.87 9.95 -4.20
N CYS A 158 -8.63 10.76 -5.23
CA CYS A 158 -7.57 11.76 -5.24
C CYS A 158 -7.95 12.97 -6.10
N SER A 159 -7.68 14.18 -5.60
CA SER A 159 -7.96 15.46 -6.29
C SER A 159 -6.70 16.18 -6.79
N ASN A 160 -5.52 15.53 -6.84
CA ASN A 160 -4.27 16.17 -7.28
C ASN A 160 -4.17 16.40 -8.79
N GLY A 161 -4.78 15.55 -9.62
CA GLY A 161 -4.83 15.71 -11.07
C GLY A 161 -3.51 15.52 -11.79
N CYS A 162 -2.61 14.66 -11.28
CA CYS A 162 -1.34 14.33 -11.94
C CYS A 162 -1.60 13.76 -13.34
N THR A 163 -0.87 14.22 -14.36
CA THR A 163 -1.12 13.92 -15.78
C THR A 163 -0.94 12.44 -16.15
N PHE A 164 -0.18 11.69 -15.38
CA PHE A 164 0.06 10.25 -15.58
C PHE A 164 -0.91 9.34 -14.82
N CYS A 165 -1.70 9.90 -13.90
CA CYS A 165 -2.43 9.12 -12.92
C CYS A 165 -3.88 8.85 -13.35
N TYR A 166 -4.27 7.59 -13.30
CA TYR A 166 -5.63 7.16 -13.66
C TYR A 166 -6.57 7.08 -12.44
N ILE A 167 -6.08 7.30 -11.23
CA ILE A 167 -6.85 7.19 -9.97
C ILE A 167 -8.13 8.04 -9.96
N PRO A 168 -8.12 9.33 -10.36
CA PRO A 168 -9.35 10.13 -10.36
C PRO A 168 -10.48 9.54 -11.23
N TYR A 169 -10.13 8.76 -12.26
CA TYR A 169 -11.10 8.14 -13.17
C TYR A 169 -11.70 6.84 -12.61
N VAL A 170 -10.95 6.10 -11.77
CA VAL A 170 -11.40 4.80 -11.23
C VAL A 170 -11.85 4.86 -9.77
N ARG A 171 -11.36 5.86 -9.00
CA ARG A 171 -11.71 6.01 -7.57
C ARG A 171 -12.30 7.37 -7.22
N GLY A 172 -12.48 8.23 -8.22
CA GLY A 172 -13.10 9.54 -8.06
C GLY A 172 -12.24 10.57 -7.34
N ALA A 173 -12.88 11.69 -6.98
CA ALA A 173 -12.28 12.73 -6.17
C ALA A 173 -12.05 12.24 -4.72
N MET A 174 -11.16 12.93 -3.99
CA MET A 174 -10.89 12.66 -2.58
C MET A 174 -12.15 12.72 -1.74
N ARG A 175 -12.35 11.70 -0.93
CA ARG A 175 -13.43 11.56 0.06
C ARG A 175 -12.83 11.04 1.36
N SER A 176 -12.68 11.93 2.33
CA SER A 176 -12.13 11.59 3.64
C SER A 176 -13.19 10.97 4.54
N ARG A 177 -12.82 9.94 5.28
CA ARG A 177 -13.65 9.42 6.38
C ARG A 177 -13.58 10.36 7.58
N SER A 178 -14.64 10.44 8.36
CA SER A 178 -14.64 11.24 9.58
C SER A 178 -13.68 10.64 10.62
N ILE A 179 -13.12 11.50 11.50
CA ILE A 179 -12.27 11.04 12.61
C ILE A 179 -12.97 9.97 13.47
N PRO A 180 -14.24 10.15 13.89
CA PRO A 180 -14.94 9.12 14.65
C PRO A 180 -15.04 7.77 13.95
N SER A 181 -15.26 7.75 12.62
CA SER A 181 -15.31 6.53 11.81
C SER A 181 -13.98 5.78 11.88
N VAL A 182 -12.86 6.46 11.60
CA VAL A 182 -11.51 5.85 11.63
C VAL A 182 -11.15 5.37 13.04
N VAL A 183 -11.42 6.19 14.07
CA VAL A 183 -11.16 5.84 15.47
C VAL A 183 -11.97 4.60 15.89
N HIS A 184 -13.24 4.50 15.46
CA HIS A 184 -14.09 3.33 15.77
C HIS A 184 -13.48 2.04 15.20
N GLU A 185 -13.06 2.06 13.92
CA GLU A 185 -12.44 0.91 13.27
C GLU A 185 -11.12 0.51 13.96
N VAL A 186 -10.23 1.49 14.23
CA VAL A 186 -8.96 1.21 14.91
C VAL A 186 -9.18 0.65 16.31
N LYS A 187 -10.14 1.17 17.09
CA LYS A 187 -10.49 0.61 18.41
C LYS A 187 -10.97 -0.83 18.32
N ARG A 188 -11.85 -1.13 17.36
CA ARG A 188 -12.35 -2.49 17.15
C ARG A 188 -11.21 -3.45 16.82
N LEU A 189 -10.41 -3.16 15.79
CA LEU A 189 -9.29 -4.00 15.38
C LEU A 189 -8.23 -4.13 16.49
N SER A 190 -7.95 -3.06 17.24
CA SER A 190 -7.05 -3.08 18.38
C SER A 190 -7.55 -4.01 19.49
N SER A 191 -8.87 -4.08 19.73
CA SER A 191 -9.47 -5.02 20.68
C SER A 191 -9.41 -6.48 20.21
N GLU A 192 -9.28 -6.70 18.91
CA GLU A 192 -9.10 -8.00 18.25
C GLU A 192 -7.62 -8.44 18.19
N GLY A 193 -6.67 -7.62 18.67
CA GLY A 193 -5.24 -7.94 18.79
C GLY A 193 -4.30 -7.21 17.83
N VAL A 194 -4.82 -6.39 16.92
CA VAL A 194 -3.99 -5.59 16.01
C VAL A 194 -3.22 -4.54 16.80
N ARG A 195 -1.90 -4.44 16.56
CA ARG A 195 -0.96 -3.56 17.25
C ARG A 195 -0.33 -2.52 16.32
N GLU A 196 -0.13 -2.84 15.05
CA GLU A 196 0.36 -1.94 14.01
C GLU A 196 -0.77 -1.51 13.09
N PHE A 197 -0.89 -0.20 12.87
CA PHE A 197 -1.89 0.42 12.01
C PHE A 197 -1.22 1.24 10.91
N ASN A 198 -1.39 0.82 9.67
CA ASN A 198 -0.83 1.46 8.50
C ASN A 198 -1.91 2.34 7.86
N LEU A 199 -1.83 3.66 8.04
CA LEU A 199 -2.80 4.61 7.51
C LEU A 199 -2.55 4.85 6.03
N ILE A 200 -3.58 4.61 5.20
CA ILE A 200 -3.50 4.71 3.75
C ILE A 200 -4.63 5.55 3.16
N ALA A 201 -4.27 6.30 2.12
CA ALA A 201 -5.15 6.94 1.16
C ALA A 201 -4.40 7.02 -0.18
N GLN A 202 -4.94 7.66 -1.20
CA GLN A 202 -4.18 8.00 -2.40
C GLN A 202 -3.30 9.24 -2.16
N ASP A 203 -3.70 10.09 -1.21
CA ASP A 203 -2.94 11.22 -0.67
C ASP A 203 -3.35 11.41 0.80
N SER A 204 -2.60 10.80 1.72
CA SER A 204 -2.93 10.86 3.15
C SER A 204 -2.72 12.25 3.74
N SER A 205 -1.83 13.07 3.18
CA SER A 205 -1.58 14.44 3.65
C SER A 205 -2.72 15.42 3.34
N PHE A 206 -3.58 15.08 2.36
CA PHE A 206 -4.79 15.86 2.03
C PHE A 206 -5.98 15.52 2.94
N TYR A 207 -5.91 14.48 3.74
CA TYR A 207 -7.00 14.00 4.60
C TYR A 207 -7.69 15.13 5.37
N GLY A 208 -9.03 15.14 5.31
CA GLY A 208 -9.91 16.07 6.01
C GLY A 208 -10.12 17.42 5.32
N ARG A 209 -9.27 17.79 4.34
CA ARG A 209 -9.39 19.09 3.65
C ARG A 209 -10.64 19.21 2.79
N ASP A 210 -11.18 18.09 2.32
CA ASP A 210 -12.43 18.00 1.57
C ASP A 210 -13.68 18.14 2.46
N LEU A 211 -13.57 17.89 3.76
CA LEU A 211 -14.68 17.98 4.73
C LEU A 211 -15.02 19.43 5.11
N ASN A 212 -14.11 20.37 4.95
CA ASN A 212 -14.27 21.81 5.25
C ASN A 212 -14.72 22.13 6.70
N ASP A 213 -14.43 21.24 7.66
CA ASP A 213 -14.77 21.35 9.09
C ASP A 213 -13.55 21.52 9.99
N GLY A 214 -12.38 21.71 9.38
CA GLY A 214 -11.09 21.82 10.06
C GLY A 214 -10.47 20.47 10.44
N THR A 215 -11.01 19.35 9.98
CA THR A 215 -10.37 18.03 10.08
C THR A 215 -9.02 18.03 9.36
N THR A 216 -7.99 17.46 10.01
CA THR A 216 -6.64 17.28 9.46
C THR A 216 -6.08 15.92 9.83
N LEU A 217 -5.05 15.46 9.12
CA LEU A 217 -4.33 14.24 9.48
C LEU A 217 -3.74 14.33 10.88
N ALA A 218 -3.17 15.47 11.26
CA ALA A 218 -2.63 15.69 12.61
C ALA A 218 -3.70 15.55 13.70
N ARG A 219 -4.93 16.04 13.48
CA ARG A 219 -6.05 15.84 14.41
C ARG A 219 -6.45 14.38 14.52
N LEU A 220 -6.51 13.65 13.40
CA LEU A 220 -6.77 12.21 13.42
C LEU A 220 -5.71 11.48 14.25
N LEU A 221 -4.44 11.76 14.03
CA LEU A 221 -3.33 11.14 14.77
C LEU A 221 -3.41 11.39 16.26
N LYS A 222 -3.78 12.62 16.68
CA LYS A 222 -4.01 12.95 18.09
C LYS A 222 -5.07 12.10 18.78
N GLU A 223 -6.07 11.64 18.03
CA GLU A 223 -7.09 10.75 18.57
C GLU A 223 -6.62 9.28 18.57
N LEU A 224 -5.90 8.83 17.53
CA LEU A 224 -5.44 7.46 17.42
C LEU A 224 -4.38 7.10 18.46
N VAL A 225 -3.47 8.01 18.81
CA VAL A 225 -2.43 7.76 19.84
C VAL A 225 -3.00 7.55 21.26
N LYS A 226 -4.24 7.98 21.50
CA LYS A 226 -4.94 7.76 22.78
C LYS A 226 -5.43 6.34 22.98
N ILE A 227 -5.43 5.50 21.93
CA ILE A 227 -5.91 4.11 21.99
C ILE A 227 -4.81 3.25 22.62
N ASP A 228 -5.07 2.62 23.77
CA ASP A 228 -4.03 1.99 24.61
C ASP A 228 -3.26 0.87 23.88
N ASN A 229 -3.94 -0.06 23.23
CA ASN A 229 -3.33 -1.23 22.61
C ASN A 229 -2.63 -0.94 21.26
N VAL A 230 -2.76 0.27 20.71
CA VAL A 230 -2.04 0.69 19.51
C VAL A 230 -0.56 0.86 19.87
N LYS A 231 0.30 0.16 19.13
CA LYS A 231 1.76 0.22 19.31
C LYS A 231 2.41 1.06 18.23
N TRP A 232 2.13 0.80 16.96
CA TRP A 232 2.67 1.52 15.83
C TRP A 232 1.57 2.09 14.93
N ILE A 233 1.72 3.36 14.58
CA ILE A 233 0.95 4.06 13.55
C ILE A 233 1.92 4.50 12.47
N ARG A 234 1.74 4.03 11.25
CA ARG A 234 2.59 4.35 10.10
C ARG A 234 1.78 5.13 9.06
N LEU A 235 2.44 6.11 8.44
CA LEU A 235 1.84 6.97 7.42
C LEU A 235 2.38 6.63 6.05
N PHE A 236 1.48 6.40 5.09
CA PHE A 236 1.80 6.16 3.69
C PHE A 236 1.25 7.25 2.79
N TYR A 237 1.89 7.44 1.63
CA TYR A 237 1.42 8.27 0.53
C TYR A 237 1.19 9.75 0.93
N LEU A 238 2.21 10.36 1.50
CA LEU A 238 2.21 11.78 1.84
C LEU A 238 2.62 12.62 0.62
N TYR A 239 1.89 13.69 0.35
CA TYR A 239 2.23 14.62 -0.72
C TYR A 239 2.96 15.84 -0.15
N PRO A 240 4.12 16.26 -0.71
CA PRO A 240 4.98 17.28 -0.10
C PRO A 240 4.27 18.60 0.21
N THR A 241 3.42 19.11 -0.70
CA THR A 241 2.71 20.38 -0.57
C THR A 241 1.85 20.48 0.70
N TYR A 242 1.32 19.35 1.17
CA TYR A 242 0.40 19.32 2.31
C TYR A 242 1.06 18.87 3.61
N PHE A 243 2.38 18.66 3.60
CA PHE A 243 3.14 18.30 4.77
C PHE A 243 3.46 19.56 5.60
N ASP A 244 2.66 19.83 6.61
CA ASP A 244 2.76 21.02 7.45
C ASP A 244 3.54 20.80 8.76
N ASP A 245 3.69 21.90 9.54
CA ASP A 245 4.46 21.88 10.79
C ASP A 245 3.74 21.09 11.89
N GLU A 246 2.40 21.12 11.92
CA GLU A 246 1.61 20.37 12.90
C GLU A 246 1.78 18.85 12.69
N LEU A 247 1.77 18.40 11.42
CA LEU A 247 2.01 17.01 11.10
C LEU A 247 3.43 16.58 11.48
N LEU A 248 4.44 17.42 11.21
CA LEU A 248 5.81 17.13 11.60
C LEU A 248 5.95 17.04 13.13
N GLU A 249 5.34 17.96 13.84
CA GLU A 249 5.40 18.00 15.30
C GLU A 249 4.82 16.74 15.93
N ILE A 250 3.65 16.29 15.48
CA ILE A 250 3.04 15.07 16.02
C ILE A 250 3.82 13.81 15.66
N ILE A 251 4.37 13.70 14.44
CA ILE A 251 5.23 12.59 14.07
C ILE A 251 6.46 12.50 14.97
N THR A 252 7.07 13.65 15.31
CA THR A 252 8.29 13.67 16.13
C THR A 252 8.03 13.41 17.61
N LYS A 253 6.93 13.93 18.16
CA LYS A 253 6.66 13.88 19.61
C LYS A 253 6.00 12.59 20.08
N GLU A 254 5.13 11.99 19.26
CA GLU A 254 4.33 10.84 19.67
C GLU A 254 5.08 9.52 19.44
N GLU A 255 5.33 8.77 20.52
CA GLU A 255 6.09 7.50 20.46
C GLU A 255 5.39 6.43 19.60
N LYS A 256 4.06 6.37 19.63
CA LYS A 256 3.26 5.41 18.86
C LYS A 256 3.31 5.68 17.34
N ILE A 257 3.73 6.87 16.90
CA ILE A 257 3.87 7.19 15.51
C ILE A 257 5.28 6.82 15.05
N CYS A 258 5.37 5.92 14.07
CA CYS A 258 6.63 5.53 13.45
C CYS A 258 7.36 6.76 12.93
N LYS A 259 8.66 6.87 13.22
CA LYS A 259 9.51 7.95 12.70
C LYS A 259 9.86 7.64 11.22
N TYR A 260 8.83 7.59 10.42
CA TYR A 260 8.84 7.12 9.05
C TYR A 260 7.83 7.95 8.22
N VAL A 261 8.25 8.42 7.06
CA VAL A 261 7.41 9.13 6.10
C VAL A 261 7.61 8.58 4.70
N ASP A 262 6.52 8.16 4.07
CA ASP A 262 6.50 7.77 2.66
C ASP A 262 5.97 8.95 1.83
N ILE A 263 6.88 9.56 1.05
CA ILE A 263 6.62 10.77 0.26
C ILE A 263 6.98 10.51 -1.20
N PRO A 264 6.03 10.04 -2.05
CA PRO A 264 6.26 9.81 -3.47
C PRO A 264 6.52 11.13 -4.21
N LEU A 265 7.79 11.48 -4.43
CA LEU A 265 8.21 12.73 -5.09
C LEU A 265 8.01 12.67 -6.60
N GLN A 266 8.13 11.51 -7.19
CA GLN A 266 8.06 11.19 -8.62
C GLN A 266 9.29 11.68 -9.40
N HIS A 267 9.70 12.94 -9.25
CA HIS A 267 10.88 13.52 -9.89
C HIS A 267 11.40 14.73 -9.10
N ILE A 268 12.51 15.34 -9.54
CA ILE A 268 13.07 16.57 -8.95
C ILE A 268 13.20 17.72 -9.94
N SER A 269 13.30 17.45 -11.25
CA SER A 269 13.38 18.50 -12.26
C SER A 269 12.07 19.27 -12.35
N ASP A 270 12.15 20.61 -12.26
CA ASP A 270 10.97 21.49 -12.37
C ASP A 270 10.28 21.39 -13.74
N SER A 271 11.02 21.04 -14.82
CA SER A 271 10.44 20.82 -16.14
C SER A 271 9.52 19.61 -16.15
N VAL A 272 9.97 18.49 -15.57
CA VAL A 272 9.23 17.24 -15.49
C VAL A 272 8.07 17.36 -14.49
N LEU A 273 8.29 17.94 -13.32
CA LEU A 273 7.24 18.15 -12.30
C LEU A 273 6.06 18.99 -12.86
N ARG A 274 6.34 20.03 -13.63
CA ARG A 274 5.29 20.82 -14.30
C ARG A 274 4.53 20.02 -15.35
N ARG A 275 5.21 19.20 -16.16
CA ARG A 275 4.57 18.29 -17.12
C ARG A 275 3.72 17.23 -16.43
N MET A 276 4.17 16.72 -15.27
CA MET A 276 3.41 15.81 -14.39
C MET A 276 2.22 16.49 -13.72
N HIS A 277 2.05 17.81 -13.86
CA HIS A 277 1.07 18.63 -13.13
C HIS A 277 1.21 18.49 -11.61
N ARG A 278 2.46 18.37 -11.13
CA ARG A 278 2.77 18.38 -9.69
C ARG A 278 2.75 19.81 -9.17
N ARG A 279 2.24 19.99 -7.93
CA ARG A 279 2.17 21.31 -7.27
C ARG A 279 3.50 21.70 -6.64
N ASP A 280 4.39 20.74 -6.45
CA ASP A 280 5.71 20.91 -5.86
C ASP A 280 6.70 21.43 -6.90
N SER A 281 7.73 22.12 -6.42
CA SER A 281 8.94 22.50 -7.16
C SER A 281 10.18 21.84 -6.53
N SER A 282 11.27 21.79 -7.30
CA SER A 282 12.58 21.35 -6.79
C SER A 282 12.96 22.08 -5.48
N GLN A 283 12.69 23.37 -5.41
CA GLN A 283 12.98 24.18 -4.23
C GLN A 283 12.12 23.78 -3.03
N SER A 284 10.81 23.62 -3.20
CA SER A 284 9.90 23.24 -2.11
C SER A 284 10.21 21.84 -1.58
N ILE A 285 10.50 20.88 -2.47
CA ILE A 285 10.90 19.52 -2.13
C ILE A 285 12.20 19.54 -1.30
N LYS A 286 13.25 20.20 -1.80
CA LYS A 286 14.53 20.30 -1.09
C LYS A 286 14.39 20.96 0.29
N LYS A 287 13.51 21.98 0.40
CA LYS A 287 13.22 22.64 1.68
C LYS A 287 12.54 21.68 2.68
N LEU A 288 11.56 20.91 2.24
CA LEU A 288 10.87 19.92 3.06
C LEU A 288 11.85 18.83 3.53
N LEU A 289 12.63 18.24 2.61
CA LEU A 289 13.57 17.18 2.94
C LEU A 289 14.65 17.66 3.92
N LYS A 290 15.18 18.87 3.72
CA LYS A 290 16.12 19.49 4.69
C LYS A 290 15.48 19.65 6.06
N LYS A 291 14.20 20.04 6.12
CA LYS A 291 13.47 20.17 7.38
C LYS A 291 13.34 18.80 8.07
N LEU A 292 12.95 17.75 7.33
CA LEU A 292 12.82 16.39 7.86
C LEU A 292 14.16 15.85 8.37
N ARG A 293 15.25 16.04 7.62
CA ARG A 293 16.61 15.59 8.03
C ARG A 293 17.16 16.31 9.27
N ASN A 294 16.69 17.52 9.55
CA ASN A 294 17.11 18.29 10.72
C ASN A 294 16.26 18.02 11.97
N THR A 295 15.31 17.09 11.91
CA THR A 295 14.49 16.74 13.08
C THR A 295 15.17 15.72 14.00
N THR A 296 14.84 15.82 15.29
CA THR A 296 15.20 14.84 16.31
C THR A 296 13.92 14.38 17.00
N PRO A 297 13.64 13.08 17.09
CA PRO A 297 14.46 11.97 16.58
C PRO A 297 14.53 11.92 15.05
N TYR A 298 15.49 11.18 14.50
CA TYR A 298 15.66 10.98 13.06
C TYR A 298 14.41 10.38 12.42
N ILE A 299 14.01 10.93 11.28
CA ILE A 299 12.87 10.45 10.50
C ILE A 299 13.38 9.74 9.25
N THR A 300 13.03 8.47 9.11
CA THR A 300 13.26 7.69 7.89
C THR A 300 12.39 8.22 6.77
N ILE A 301 13.00 8.48 5.63
CA ILE A 301 12.33 9.02 4.45
C ILE A 301 12.31 7.95 3.36
N ARG A 302 11.12 7.48 3.02
CA ARG A 302 10.86 6.68 1.82
C ARG A 302 10.33 7.58 0.71
N THR A 303 10.78 7.32 -0.51
CA THR A 303 10.23 7.99 -1.70
C THR A 303 9.97 7.00 -2.84
N THR A 304 9.19 7.44 -3.79
CA THR A 304 8.99 6.74 -5.07
C THR A 304 9.26 7.72 -6.21
N LEU A 305 10.07 7.29 -7.17
CA LEU A 305 10.47 8.08 -8.32
C LEU A 305 10.02 7.42 -9.62
N MET A 306 9.81 8.23 -10.64
CA MET A 306 9.44 7.80 -11.98
C MET A 306 10.49 8.28 -12.97
N VAL A 307 10.97 7.39 -13.85
CA VAL A 307 11.87 7.71 -14.94
C VAL A 307 11.21 7.51 -16.30
N GLY A 308 11.71 8.24 -17.30
CA GLY A 308 11.20 8.13 -18.67
C GLY A 308 9.83 8.77 -18.88
N PHE A 309 9.49 9.76 -18.05
CA PHE A 309 8.27 10.55 -18.25
C PHE A 309 8.36 11.33 -19.58
N PRO A 310 7.24 11.53 -20.34
CA PRO A 310 7.28 12.23 -21.61
C PRO A 310 7.95 13.61 -21.51
N GLY A 311 8.98 13.83 -22.34
CA GLY A 311 9.80 15.04 -22.35
C GLY A 311 10.89 15.10 -21.28
N GLU A 312 11.14 14.04 -20.52
CA GLU A 312 12.29 13.91 -19.64
C GLU A 312 13.58 13.82 -20.47
N THR A 313 14.45 14.82 -20.32
CA THR A 313 15.73 14.87 -21.01
C THR A 313 16.82 14.16 -20.21
N GLU A 314 17.98 13.95 -20.85
CA GLU A 314 19.19 13.44 -20.18
C GLU A 314 19.67 14.37 -19.06
N ALA A 315 19.49 15.68 -19.20
CA ALA A 315 19.82 16.65 -18.15
C ALA A 315 18.90 16.52 -16.93
N ASP A 316 17.57 16.30 -17.17
CA ASP A 316 16.58 16.08 -16.11
C ASP A 316 16.91 14.80 -15.33
N PHE A 317 17.27 13.73 -16.03
CA PHE A 317 17.68 12.46 -15.39
C PHE A 317 18.95 12.60 -14.56
N LYS A 318 19.99 13.29 -15.09
CA LYS A 318 21.22 13.57 -14.34
C LYS A 318 20.97 14.43 -13.10
N GLU A 319 20.03 15.39 -13.17
CA GLU A 319 19.58 16.14 -11.99
C GLU A 319 18.96 15.22 -10.95
N LEU A 320 18.10 14.28 -11.38
CA LEU A 320 17.47 13.30 -10.50
C LEU A 320 18.51 12.40 -9.82
N LEU A 321 19.44 11.86 -10.58
CA LEU A 321 20.51 11.00 -10.06
C LEU A 321 21.42 11.74 -9.07
N THR A 322 21.78 12.99 -9.38
CA THR A 322 22.55 13.85 -8.47
C THR A 322 21.78 14.13 -7.19
N PHE A 323 20.50 14.36 -7.31
CA PHE A 323 19.60 14.65 -6.18
C PHE A 323 19.52 13.47 -5.21
N ILE A 324 19.30 12.22 -5.68
CA ILE A 324 19.23 11.07 -4.76
C ILE A 324 20.55 10.83 -4.05
N LYS A 325 21.69 10.99 -4.73
CA LYS A 325 23.04 10.89 -4.13
C LYS A 325 23.28 11.96 -3.05
N ALA A 326 22.69 13.14 -3.20
CA ALA A 326 22.81 14.23 -2.21
C ALA A 326 21.88 14.07 -1.02
N VAL A 327 20.63 13.58 -1.23
CA VAL A 327 19.62 13.42 -0.18
C VAL A 327 19.84 12.15 0.62
N LYS A 328 20.34 11.08 -0.04
CA LYS A 328 20.52 9.74 0.55
C LYS A 328 19.22 9.23 1.21
N PHE A 329 18.20 8.99 0.38
CA PHE A 329 16.95 8.41 0.88
C PHE A 329 17.22 7.09 1.60
N ASP A 330 16.53 6.87 2.72
CA ASP A 330 16.67 5.62 3.47
C ASP A 330 16.09 4.47 2.66
N ASN A 331 14.91 4.68 2.09
CA ASN A 331 14.25 3.74 1.20
C ASN A 331 13.76 4.46 -0.07
N MET A 332 13.90 3.83 -1.21
CA MET A 332 13.41 4.36 -2.48
C MET A 332 12.95 3.24 -3.41
N GLY A 333 11.74 3.39 -3.94
CA GLY A 333 11.28 2.64 -5.09
C GLY A 333 11.33 3.49 -6.35
N ALA A 334 11.56 2.88 -7.51
CA ALA A 334 11.44 3.53 -8.79
C ALA A 334 10.59 2.70 -9.75
N PHE A 335 10.02 3.33 -10.75
CA PHE A 335 9.36 2.65 -11.87
C PHE A 335 9.50 3.46 -13.15
N THR A 336 9.43 2.78 -14.28
CA THR A 336 9.37 3.41 -15.59
C THR A 336 7.98 3.97 -15.84
N TYR A 337 7.90 5.09 -16.53
CA TYR A 337 6.61 5.63 -16.95
C TYR A 337 5.90 4.66 -17.90
N SER A 338 4.67 4.28 -17.54
CA SER A 338 3.74 3.47 -18.33
C SER A 338 2.58 4.35 -18.80
N ALA A 339 2.35 4.40 -20.12
CA ALA A 339 1.31 5.22 -20.72
C ALA A 339 -0.06 4.62 -20.48
N GLN A 340 -0.87 5.24 -19.62
CA GLN A 340 -2.20 4.78 -19.31
C GLN A 340 -3.24 5.46 -20.22
N ASP A 341 -4.01 4.66 -20.95
CA ASP A 341 -5.06 5.15 -21.84
C ASP A 341 -6.01 6.12 -21.15
N GLY A 342 -6.28 7.24 -21.81
CA GLY A 342 -7.14 8.29 -21.27
C GLY A 342 -6.42 9.33 -20.43
N THR A 343 -5.18 9.09 -19.98
CA THR A 343 -4.42 10.09 -19.23
C THR A 343 -3.85 11.18 -20.15
N PRO A 344 -3.67 12.43 -19.65
CA PRO A 344 -3.02 13.49 -20.43
C PRO A 344 -1.59 13.13 -20.85
N ALA A 345 -0.81 12.46 -19.99
CA ALA A 345 0.58 12.09 -20.27
C ALA A 345 0.71 11.08 -21.43
N ALA A 346 -0.25 10.18 -21.61
CA ALA A 346 -0.25 9.23 -22.71
C ALA A 346 -0.39 9.91 -24.10
N ARG A 347 -0.91 11.14 -24.13
CA ARG A 347 -1.10 11.94 -25.36
C ARG A 347 0.05 12.90 -25.64
N MET A 348 1.05 13.00 -24.78
CA MET A 348 2.23 13.84 -24.99
C MET A 348 3.08 13.28 -26.11
N VAL A 349 3.61 14.14 -26.97
CA VAL A 349 4.35 13.73 -28.18
C VAL A 349 5.77 13.26 -27.88
N ASP A 350 6.39 13.77 -26.81
CA ASP A 350 7.80 13.52 -26.48
C ASP A 350 7.96 12.25 -25.63
N GLN A 351 7.40 11.11 -26.08
CA GLN A 351 7.52 9.84 -25.37
C GLN A 351 8.97 9.36 -25.37
N VAL A 352 9.44 8.89 -24.22
CA VAL A 352 10.77 8.30 -24.05
C VAL A 352 10.70 6.81 -24.47
N THR A 353 11.72 6.32 -25.17
CA THR A 353 11.75 4.91 -25.60
C THR A 353 11.95 3.97 -24.41
N GLU A 354 11.44 2.74 -24.52
CA GLU A 354 11.55 1.74 -23.45
C GLU A 354 13.01 1.47 -23.07
N GLU A 355 13.92 1.38 -24.05
CA GLU A 355 15.35 1.20 -23.82
C GLU A 355 15.95 2.30 -22.90
N ILE A 356 15.59 3.56 -23.15
CA ILE A 356 16.06 4.69 -22.31
C ILE A 356 15.45 4.61 -20.92
N LYS A 357 14.16 4.26 -20.81
CA LYS A 357 13.49 4.09 -19.52
C LYS A 357 14.15 3.01 -18.67
N GLU A 358 14.40 1.84 -19.25
CA GLU A 358 15.05 0.71 -18.58
C GLU A 358 16.46 1.06 -18.13
N ASN A 359 17.26 1.70 -18.99
CA ASN A 359 18.61 2.12 -18.65
C ASN A 359 18.60 3.10 -17.46
N ARG A 360 17.72 4.11 -17.49
CA ARG A 360 17.58 5.09 -16.40
C ARG A 360 17.09 4.43 -15.10
N TYR A 361 16.15 3.49 -15.20
CA TYR A 361 15.66 2.72 -14.05
C TYR A 361 16.81 1.95 -13.39
N HIS A 362 17.58 1.20 -14.16
CA HIS A 362 18.69 0.41 -13.62
C HIS A 362 19.79 1.28 -13.01
N GLU A 363 20.16 2.40 -13.64
CA GLU A 363 21.14 3.32 -13.11
C GLU A 363 20.68 3.97 -11.80
N LEU A 364 19.39 4.37 -11.74
CA LEU A 364 18.80 4.97 -10.54
C LEU A 364 18.76 3.99 -9.38
N MET A 365 18.32 2.74 -9.65
CA MET A 365 18.21 1.69 -8.63
C MET A 365 19.56 1.21 -8.14
N ALA A 366 20.57 1.11 -9.03
CA ALA A 366 21.95 0.79 -8.63
C ALA A 366 22.51 1.84 -7.67
N ALA A 367 22.35 3.13 -7.99
CA ALA A 367 22.79 4.21 -7.11
C ALA A 367 22.06 4.18 -5.75
N GLN A 368 20.76 3.85 -5.73
CA GLN A 368 20.03 3.73 -4.47
C GLN A 368 20.47 2.51 -3.65
N ALA A 369 20.79 1.40 -4.28
CA ALA A 369 21.26 0.21 -3.56
C ALA A 369 22.55 0.51 -2.76
N GLU A 370 23.52 1.24 -3.38
CA GLU A 370 24.73 1.70 -2.69
C GLU A 370 24.39 2.63 -1.50
N ILE A 371 23.46 3.56 -1.70
CA ILE A 371 23.00 4.49 -0.65
C ILE A 371 22.33 3.74 0.49
N SER A 372 21.45 2.79 0.18
CA SER A 372 20.73 2.00 1.18
C SER A 372 21.69 1.15 2.00
N GLU A 373 22.72 0.53 1.35
CA GLU A 373 23.74 -0.22 2.06
C GLU A 373 24.57 0.67 3.01
N GLU A 374 24.96 1.87 2.58
CA GLU A 374 25.66 2.84 3.42
C GLU A 374 24.77 3.24 4.63
N ASN A 375 23.49 3.54 4.40
CA ASN A 375 22.56 3.91 5.45
C ASN A 375 22.35 2.77 6.46
N ASN A 376 22.17 1.53 5.98
CA ASN A 376 21.97 0.36 6.83
C ASN A 376 23.24 0.03 7.65
N ARG A 377 24.43 0.18 7.07
CA ARG A 377 25.69 0.02 7.82
C ARG A 377 25.85 1.06 8.93
N ASN A 378 25.32 2.27 8.75
CA ASN A 378 25.32 3.31 9.78
C ASN A 378 24.40 2.99 10.96
N LEU A 379 23.51 2.00 10.82
CA LEU A 379 22.66 1.51 11.91
C LEU A 379 23.34 0.43 12.77
N ILE A 380 24.49 -0.08 12.38
CA ILE A 380 25.26 -1.07 13.17
C ILE A 380 25.57 -0.46 14.55
N GLY A 381 25.28 -1.20 15.61
CA GLY A 381 25.43 -0.75 17.00
C GLY A 381 24.21 -0.03 17.56
N VAL A 382 23.13 0.13 16.79
CA VAL A 382 21.89 0.79 17.25
C VAL A 382 20.92 -0.25 17.82
N ASP A 383 20.34 0.07 18.97
CA ASP A 383 19.24 -0.71 19.54
C ASP A 383 17.90 -0.25 18.92
N THR A 384 17.09 -1.21 18.50
CA THR A 384 15.78 -0.94 17.92
C THR A 384 14.72 -1.91 18.42
N GLU A 385 13.46 -1.57 18.21
CA GLU A 385 12.34 -2.47 18.45
C GLU A 385 11.93 -3.10 17.11
N VAL A 386 11.79 -4.43 17.10
CA VAL A 386 11.44 -5.23 15.93
C VAL A 386 10.10 -5.93 16.17
N LEU A 387 9.18 -5.80 15.23
CA LEU A 387 7.97 -6.60 15.14
C LEU A 387 8.33 -7.89 14.39
N VAL A 388 8.25 -9.03 15.07
CA VAL A 388 8.50 -10.36 14.47
C VAL A 388 7.32 -10.71 13.56
N GLU A 389 7.61 -11.14 12.34
CA GLU A 389 6.58 -11.47 11.33
C GLU A 389 6.58 -12.96 10.97
N GLU A 390 7.74 -13.58 10.99
CA GLU A 390 7.92 -14.97 10.55
C GLU A 390 9.08 -15.63 11.29
N LEU A 391 8.98 -16.95 11.50
CA LEU A 391 10.09 -17.77 11.93
C LEU A 391 10.55 -18.61 10.75
N LEU A 392 11.80 -18.47 10.39
CA LEU A 392 12.45 -19.17 9.28
C LEU A 392 13.29 -20.31 9.86
N ASP A 393 13.22 -21.49 9.23
CA ASP A 393 14.11 -22.62 9.49
C ASP A 393 15.01 -22.82 8.25
N ASP A 394 16.33 -22.82 8.44
CA ASP A 394 17.28 -23.06 7.35
C ASP A 394 17.36 -24.54 6.91
N GLY A 395 16.54 -25.40 7.49
CA GLY A 395 16.54 -26.86 7.24
C GLY A 395 17.70 -27.62 7.92
N CYS A 396 18.59 -26.91 8.62
CA CYS A 396 19.68 -27.47 9.41
C CYS A 396 19.41 -27.37 10.93
N GLY A 397 18.23 -26.86 11.31
CA GLY A 397 17.80 -26.67 12.69
C GLY A 397 18.18 -25.33 13.29
N ASN A 398 18.72 -24.38 12.50
CA ASN A 398 18.91 -23.02 12.95
C ASN A 398 17.63 -22.20 12.65
N LEU A 399 17.04 -21.69 13.71
CA LEU A 399 15.89 -20.78 13.60
C LEU A 399 16.37 -19.33 13.53
N GLN A 400 15.70 -18.55 12.67
CA GLN A 400 15.89 -17.11 12.54
C GLN A 400 14.52 -16.44 12.59
N ALA A 401 14.36 -15.34 13.34
CA ALA A 401 13.16 -14.54 13.26
C ALA A 401 13.35 -13.45 12.21
N LYS A 402 12.40 -13.36 11.27
CA LYS A 402 12.28 -12.27 10.31
C LYS A 402 11.23 -11.28 10.83
N GLY A 403 11.54 -10.01 10.78
CA GLY A 403 10.64 -8.96 11.23
C GLY A 403 10.97 -7.60 10.65
N ARG A 404 10.36 -6.56 11.17
CA ARG A 404 10.61 -5.18 10.77
C ARG A 404 10.80 -4.25 11.97
N ALA A 405 11.69 -3.30 11.83
CA ALA A 405 11.76 -2.17 12.75
C ALA A 405 10.70 -1.10 12.43
N SER A 406 10.48 -0.18 13.37
CA SER A 406 9.52 0.93 13.19
C SER A 406 9.83 1.83 11.99
N PHE A 407 11.06 1.82 11.50
CA PHE A 407 11.52 2.57 10.34
C PHE A 407 11.47 1.78 9.01
N GLN A 408 10.86 0.58 9.00
CA GLN A 408 10.65 -0.26 7.80
C GLN A 408 9.15 -0.50 7.61
N ALA A 409 8.65 -0.23 6.42
CA ALA A 409 7.26 -0.47 6.06
C ALA A 409 7.03 -1.90 5.57
N PRO A 410 5.85 -2.51 5.85
CA PRO A 410 5.53 -3.84 5.37
C PRO A 410 5.54 -3.90 3.84
N GLU A 411 6.02 -5.03 3.29
CA GLU A 411 5.98 -5.40 1.86
C GLU A 411 6.85 -4.56 0.91
N VAL A 412 7.31 -3.37 1.32
CA VAL A 412 8.00 -2.42 0.41
C VAL A 412 9.41 -2.05 0.83
N ASP A 413 9.77 -2.29 2.10
CA ASP A 413 11.12 -2.04 2.63
C ASP A 413 11.78 -3.38 3.02
N GLY A 414 13.04 -3.34 3.42
CA GLY A 414 13.78 -4.52 3.88
C GLY A 414 13.33 -5.04 5.24
N ASN A 415 13.96 -6.11 5.68
CA ASN A 415 13.64 -6.81 6.91
C ASN A 415 14.79 -6.72 7.93
N VAL A 416 14.47 -7.07 9.18
CA VAL A 416 15.45 -7.36 10.24
C VAL A 416 15.41 -8.84 10.51
N TYR A 417 16.56 -9.50 10.43
CA TYR A 417 16.72 -10.90 10.77
C TYR A 417 17.39 -11.02 12.14
N ILE A 418 16.79 -11.78 13.04
CA ILE A 418 17.30 -12.03 14.41
C ILE A 418 17.71 -13.48 14.51
N ASP A 419 19.02 -13.71 14.70
CA ASP A 419 19.56 -15.03 14.93
C ASP A 419 19.18 -15.53 16.33
N HIS A 420 18.97 -16.84 16.44
CA HIS A 420 18.64 -17.51 17.71
C HIS A 420 17.42 -16.87 18.41
N PRO A 421 16.24 -16.85 17.78
CA PRO A 421 15.07 -16.11 18.26
C PRO A 421 14.52 -16.62 19.60
N GLY A 422 14.89 -17.86 20.01
CA GLY A 422 14.40 -18.44 21.25
C GLY A 422 12.91 -18.71 21.23
N ASP A 423 12.16 -18.08 22.14
CA ASP A 423 10.72 -18.24 22.33
C ASP A 423 9.85 -17.21 21.57
N LEU A 424 10.46 -16.41 20.68
CA LEU A 424 9.74 -15.39 19.89
C LEU A 424 8.69 -16.02 18.98
N ARG A 425 7.61 -15.28 18.74
CA ARG A 425 6.50 -15.67 17.87
C ARG A 425 6.11 -14.51 16.94
N PRO A 426 5.53 -14.79 15.79
CA PRO A 426 4.93 -13.74 14.96
C PRO A 426 3.95 -12.89 15.77
N GLY A 427 4.11 -11.56 15.66
CA GLY A 427 3.37 -10.56 16.43
C GLY A 427 4.08 -10.02 17.68
N ASP A 428 5.17 -10.64 18.10
CA ASP A 428 5.97 -10.15 19.23
C ASP A 428 6.75 -8.89 18.85
N PHE A 429 6.82 -7.95 19.78
CA PHE A 429 7.70 -6.78 19.72
C PHE A 429 8.91 -7.05 20.61
N VAL A 430 10.10 -7.07 20.03
CA VAL A 430 11.34 -7.41 20.70
C VAL A 430 12.38 -6.30 20.54
N LYS A 431 13.14 -6.03 21.58
CA LYS A 431 14.33 -5.17 21.46
C LYS A 431 15.47 -5.98 20.87
N ALA A 432 16.13 -5.40 19.87
CA ALA A 432 17.23 -6.03 19.16
C ALA A 432 18.37 -5.02 18.93
N HIS A 433 19.59 -5.51 18.93
CA HIS A 433 20.82 -4.77 18.64
C HIS A 433 21.25 -5.07 17.21
N ILE A 434 21.36 -4.07 16.34
CA ILE A 434 21.77 -4.26 14.96
C ILE A 434 23.26 -4.54 14.90
N ILE A 435 23.63 -5.68 14.28
CA ILE A 435 25.03 -6.16 14.21
C ILE A 435 25.60 -6.13 12.79
N ASP A 436 24.74 -6.14 11.75
CA ASP A 436 25.17 -6.02 10.35
C ASP A 436 24.08 -5.37 9.48
N GLY A 437 24.46 -4.80 8.32
CA GLY A 437 23.58 -4.11 7.39
C GLY A 437 23.96 -4.30 5.94
N TYR A 438 22.98 -4.71 5.12
CA TYR A 438 23.08 -4.94 3.68
C TYR A 438 22.27 -3.90 2.91
N ALA A 439 22.23 -4.00 1.59
CA ALA A 439 21.52 -3.03 0.74
C ALA A 439 20.04 -2.85 1.13
N TYR A 440 19.38 -3.90 1.61
CA TYR A 440 17.96 -3.84 1.99
C TYR A 440 17.71 -4.35 3.41
N ASP A 441 18.43 -5.34 3.87
CA ASP A 441 18.16 -6.08 5.11
C ASP A 441 19.18 -5.78 6.21
N LEU A 442 18.76 -6.00 7.44
CA LEU A 442 19.55 -5.84 8.65
C LEU A 442 19.63 -7.17 9.39
N ILE A 443 20.78 -7.43 10.02
CA ILE A 443 20.94 -8.52 10.98
C ILE A 443 21.01 -7.94 12.38
N ALA A 444 20.33 -8.57 13.31
CA ALA A 444 20.29 -8.12 14.69
C ALA A 444 20.38 -9.30 15.69
N GLU A 445 20.79 -9.00 16.91
CA GLU A 445 20.73 -9.92 18.05
C GLU A 445 19.63 -9.46 19.01
N ARG A 446 18.91 -10.40 19.59
CA ARG A 446 17.91 -10.13 20.62
C ARG A 446 18.59 -9.57 21.87
N ILE A 447 18.10 -8.44 22.36
CA ILE A 447 18.51 -7.93 23.67
C ILE A 447 17.74 -8.70 24.74
N THR A 448 18.42 -9.63 25.42
CA THR A 448 17.88 -10.29 26.62
C THR A 448 18.11 -9.38 27.80
N THR A 449 17.04 -8.87 28.40
CA THR A 449 17.15 -8.33 29.76
C THR A 449 17.45 -9.50 30.67
N ASP A 450 18.68 -9.62 31.12
CA ASP A 450 18.99 -10.50 32.26
C ASP A 450 17.99 -10.15 33.38
N ARG A 451 17.06 -11.07 33.65
CA ARG A 451 16.31 -11.02 34.88
C ARG A 451 17.34 -11.33 35.94
N GLY A 452 17.96 -10.28 36.49
CA GLY A 452 18.81 -10.38 37.65
C GLY A 452 18.14 -11.29 38.68
N ILE A 453 18.90 -12.27 39.10
CA ILE A 453 18.64 -13.21 40.17
C ILE A 453 18.33 -12.44 41.46
#